data_dd05c3d338044adb12aebf3b566c9ad0
#
_entry.id   dd05c3d338044adb12aebf3b566c9ad0
#
_cell.length_a   1.000
_cell.length_b   1.000
_cell.length_c   1.000
_cell.angle_alpha   90.00
_cell.angle_beta   90.00
_cell.angle_gamma   90.00
#
_symmetry.space_group_name_H-M   'P 1'
#
loop_
_entity.id
_entity.type
_entity.pdbx_description
1 polymer ?
#
loop_
_entity_poly.entity_id
_entity_poly.type
_entity_poly.pdbx_seq_one_letter_code
_entity_poly.pdbx_strand_id
1 'polypeptide(L)'
;MMKNITMSVSPGDVESSANRCEVCGEERLFRYEKWEGEYLIYRCSCELEREKERIQKAKEEKRKENIKKLFGQSKLGKRFSQCSLENFTVVEGAEKAFRAIKELVDSFPPPRGEGLVLYGPPGGGKTHLSAACALELLEREYAVIFEQSAELMYRFNRTYTGGGESEEEIMQALIGADLLILDDLEKGKWTDKVEERIYVIVNGRYRDMKPLILTTNLNPPELEHLVGRAIFDRLREMVTFVPVVTASFRKKEV
;
A
#
# COMPACT_ATOMS: atom_id res chain seq x y z
N MET A 1 27.39 6.70 1.99
CA MET A 1 28.10 7.28 3.14
C MET A 1 27.98 6.33 4.31
N MET A 2 29.03 5.60 4.66
CA MET A 2 29.05 4.72 5.85
C MET A 2 29.00 5.59 7.09
N LYS A 3 28.01 5.40 7.96
CA LYS A 3 27.98 6.04 9.28
C LYS A 3 28.97 5.29 10.18
N ASN A 4 30.08 5.91 10.45
CA ASN A 4 31.02 5.47 11.49
C ASN A 4 30.33 5.62 12.84
N ILE A 5 30.29 4.55 13.62
CA ILE A 5 29.83 4.60 15.00
C ILE A 5 31.09 4.63 15.83
N THR A 6 31.35 5.76 16.48
CA THR A 6 32.39 5.92 17.49
C THR A 6 31.94 5.25 18.79
N MET A 7 32.69 4.27 19.25
CA MET A 7 32.60 3.75 20.61
C MET A 7 33.92 4.05 21.30
N SER A 8 33.90 4.63 22.50
CA SER A 8 35.06 4.76 23.34
C SER A 8 35.38 3.39 23.96
N VAL A 9 36.48 2.80 23.53
CA VAL A 9 36.97 1.50 24.03
C VAL A 9 38.37 1.75 24.58
N SER A 10 38.69 1.23 25.77
CA SER A 10 40.03 1.39 26.38
C SER A 10 41.08 0.61 25.58
N PRO A 11 42.34 1.09 25.55
CA PRO A 11 43.43 0.48 24.75
C PRO A 11 43.69 -1.00 25.06
N GLY A 12 43.33 -1.48 26.26
CA GLY A 12 43.52 -2.88 26.68
C GLY A 12 42.47 -3.86 26.14
N ASP A 13 41.32 -3.36 25.69
CA ASP A 13 40.23 -4.21 25.18
C ASP A 13 40.37 -4.53 23.66
N VAL A 14 41.36 -3.90 23.02
CA VAL A 14 41.56 -4.01 21.55
C VAL A 14 42.41 -5.23 21.17
N GLU A 15 43.21 -5.79 22.10
CA GLU A 15 44.14 -6.88 21.79
C GLU A 15 43.57 -8.31 21.92
N SER A 16 42.40 -8.48 22.50
CA SER A 16 41.86 -9.83 22.72
C SER A 16 40.66 -10.14 21.83
N SER A 17 40.75 -11.17 21.02
CA SER A 17 39.66 -11.97 20.38
C SER A 17 38.53 -11.25 19.65
N ALA A 18 38.38 -9.93 19.74
CA ALA A 18 37.29 -9.15 19.20
C ALA A 18 37.46 -8.80 17.70
N ASN A 19 38.53 -9.24 17.07
CA ASN A 19 38.87 -8.84 15.70
C ASN A 19 38.16 -9.63 14.61
N ARG A 20 37.43 -10.70 14.94
CA ARG A 20 36.69 -11.51 13.96
C ARG A 20 35.23 -11.56 14.31
N CYS A 21 34.39 -11.47 13.28
CA CYS A 21 32.98 -11.67 13.44
C CYS A 21 32.69 -13.13 13.76
N GLU A 22 31.97 -13.41 14.85
CA GLU A 22 31.59 -14.75 15.26
C GLU A 22 30.70 -15.49 14.23
N VAL A 23 30.10 -14.76 13.29
CA VAL A 23 29.15 -15.30 12.32
C VAL A 23 29.81 -15.57 10.97
N CYS A 24 30.55 -14.61 10.40
CA CYS A 24 31.17 -14.75 9.08
C CYS A 24 32.70 -14.96 9.13
N GLY A 25 33.33 -14.84 10.28
CA GLY A 25 34.77 -14.97 10.43
C GLY A 25 35.59 -13.80 9.86
N GLU A 26 34.93 -12.80 9.22
CA GLU A 26 35.62 -11.63 8.67
C GLU A 26 36.31 -10.83 9.78
N GLU A 27 37.50 -10.32 9.48
CA GLU A 27 38.21 -9.42 10.39
C GLU A 27 37.47 -8.09 10.47
N ARG A 28 37.19 -7.65 11.69
CA ARG A 28 36.72 -6.30 11.97
C ARG A 28 37.93 -5.38 11.94
N LEU A 29 38.07 -4.59 10.88
CA LEU A 29 39.14 -3.63 10.75
C LEU A 29 38.93 -2.48 11.75
N PHE A 30 39.86 -2.34 12.68
CA PHE A 30 39.93 -1.18 13.54
C PHE A 30 40.80 -0.13 12.85
N ARG A 31 40.34 1.11 12.78
CA ARG A 31 41.15 2.24 12.35
C ARG A 31 41.27 3.21 13.48
N TYR A 32 42.51 3.50 13.87
CA TYR A 32 42.86 4.52 14.87
C TYR A 32 42.73 5.90 14.21
N GLU A 33 41.88 6.76 14.68
CA GLU A 33 41.92 8.17 14.37
C GLU A 33 42.42 8.97 15.57
N LYS A 34 43.33 9.87 15.30
CA LYS A 34 44.32 10.50 16.15
C LYS A 34 43.77 11.57 17.13
N TRP A 35 42.55 11.40 17.65
CA TRP A 35 42.03 12.33 18.67
C TRP A 35 41.44 11.55 19.83
N GLU A 36 42.10 11.68 21.01
CA GLU A 36 41.64 11.30 22.36
C GLU A 36 41.21 9.84 22.59
N GLY A 37 41.88 8.84 21.96
CA GLY A 37 41.66 7.42 22.29
C GLY A 37 40.36 6.83 21.81
N GLU A 38 39.70 7.44 20.82
CA GLU A 38 38.53 6.88 20.16
C GLU A 38 38.91 5.92 19.02
N TYR A 39 38.38 4.70 19.06
CA TYR A 39 38.57 3.67 18.04
C TYR A 39 37.33 3.58 17.16
N LEU A 40 37.53 3.55 15.83
CA LEU A 40 36.48 3.27 14.89
C LEU A 40 36.40 1.76 14.63
N ILE A 41 35.29 1.15 15.04
CA ILE A 41 35.00 -0.25 14.77
C ILE A 41 34.25 -0.35 13.43
N TYR A 42 34.84 -1.05 12.46
CA TYR A 42 34.13 -1.39 11.24
C TYR A 42 33.31 -2.64 11.48
N ARG A 43 32.02 -2.56 11.22
CA ARG A 43 31.14 -3.73 11.22
C ARG A 43 31.41 -4.57 9.99
N CYS A 44 31.42 -5.88 10.12
CA CYS A 44 31.51 -6.77 8.99
C CYS A 44 30.26 -6.67 8.10
N SER A 45 30.34 -7.17 6.87
CA SER A 45 29.23 -7.14 5.91
C SER A 45 27.96 -7.76 6.47
N CYS A 46 28.06 -8.88 7.19
CA CYS A 46 26.91 -9.57 7.79
C CYS A 46 26.25 -8.81 8.95
N GLU A 47 26.98 -8.03 9.73
CA GLU A 47 26.42 -7.17 10.78
C GLU A 47 25.70 -5.96 10.16
N LEU A 48 26.29 -5.40 9.09
CA LEU A 48 25.67 -4.30 8.36
C LEU A 48 24.37 -4.76 7.67
N GLU A 49 24.34 -5.97 7.16
CA GLU A 49 23.18 -6.55 6.50
C GLU A 49 22.04 -6.82 7.50
N ARG A 50 22.35 -7.44 8.63
CA ARG A 50 21.39 -7.62 9.74
C ARG A 50 20.82 -6.30 10.27
N GLU A 51 21.68 -5.28 10.41
CA GLU A 51 21.21 -3.97 10.87
C GLU A 51 20.30 -3.30 9.84
N LYS A 52 20.60 -3.45 8.53
CA LYS A 52 19.73 -2.98 7.45
C LYS A 52 18.38 -3.69 7.50
N GLU A 53 18.37 -5.02 7.64
CA GLU A 53 17.16 -5.82 7.78
C GLU A 53 16.34 -5.40 9.00
N ARG A 54 17.00 -5.19 10.16
CA ARG A 54 16.35 -4.73 11.38
C ARG A 54 15.72 -3.35 11.23
N ILE A 55 16.46 -2.41 10.61
CA ILE A 55 15.93 -1.07 10.30
C ILE A 55 14.77 -1.14 9.33
N GLN A 56 14.88 -1.99 8.30
CA GLN A 56 13.81 -2.15 7.31
C GLN A 56 12.56 -2.74 7.95
N LYS A 57 12.71 -3.78 8.77
CA LYS A 57 11.60 -4.39 9.52
C LYS A 57 10.92 -3.38 10.45
N ALA A 58 11.69 -2.62 11.22
CA ALA A 58 11.15 -1.59 12.11
C ALA A 58 10.41 -0.47 11.34
N LYS A 59 10.90 -0.07 10.17
CA LYS A 59 10.21 0.88 9.29
C LYS A 59 8.90 0.31 8.76
N GLU A 60 8.90 -0.95 8.38
CA GLU A 60 7.71 -1.64 7.88
C GLU A 60 6.64 -1.79 8.98
N GLU A 61 7.03 -2.19 10.18
CA GLU A 61 6.14 -2.27 11.35
C GLU A 61 5.52 -0.90 11.67
N LYS A 62 6.35 0.15 11.71
CA LYS A 62 5.88 1.51 11.95
C LYS A 62 4.94 2.00 10.84
N ARG A 63 5.21 1.64 9.58
CA ARG A 63 4.34 1.94 8.45
C ARG A 63 2.96 1.27 8.63
N LYS A 64 2.94 -0.03 8.94
CA LYS A 64 1.69 -0.79 9.18
C LYS A 64 0.91 -0.22 10.36
N GLU A 65 1.60 0.15 11.44
CA GLU A 65 0.98 0.78 12.61
C GLU A 65 0.34 2.14 12.26
N ASN A 66 1.04 2.98 11.50
CA ASN A 66 0.48 4.26 11.03
C ASN A 66 -0.76 4.08 10.16
N ILE A 67 -0.72 3.12 9.21
CA ILE A 67 -1.87 2.79 8.37
C ILE A 67 -3.04 2.34 9.24
N LYS A 68 -2.81 1.45 10.20
CA LYS A 68 -3.82 0.98 11.15
C LYS A 68 -4.38 2.11 12.01
N LYS A 69 -3.55 3.04 12.46
CA LYS A 69 -3.98 4.21 13.24
C LYS A 69 -4.85 5.16 12.42
N LEU A 70 -4.47 5.46 11.18
CA LEU A 70 -5.16 6.43 10.31
C LEU A 70 -6.43 5.86 9.67
N PHE A 71 -6.39 4.59 9.25
CA PHE A 71 -7.48 3.99 8.47
C PHE A 71 -8.24 2.89 9.24
N GLY A 72 -7.75 2.48 10.41
CA GLY A 72 -8.35 1.41 11.21
C GLY A 72 -8.25 0.04 10.52
N GLN A 73 -9.06 -0.89 10.98
CA GLN A 73 -9.40 -2.08 10.20
C GLN A 73 -10.48 -1.64 9.22
N SER A 74 -10.12 -1.43 7.97
CA SER A 74 -10.92 -0.93 6.85
C SER A 74 -12.29 -0.36 7.24
N LYS A 75 -12.58 0.89 6.89
CA LYS A 75 -13.89 1.52 7.13
C LYS A 75 -15.01 0.92 6.27
N LEU A 76 -14.98 -0.39 6.09
CA LEU A 76 -15.95 -1.14 5.27
C LEU A 76 -17.39 -1.02 5.76
N GLY A 77 -17.60 -0.52 6.98
CA GLY A 77 -18.92 -0.45 7.58
C GLY A 77 -19.58 -1.83 7.75
N LYS A 78 -20.64 -1.90 8.51
CA LYS A 78 -21.33 -3.17 8.83
C LYS A 78 -21.81 -3.95 7.60
N ARG A 79 -22.12 -3.25 6.50
CA ARG A 79 -22.63 -3.88 5.28
C ARG A 79 -21.59 -4.72 4.57
N PHE A 80 -20.35 -4.25 4.53
CA PHE A 80 -19.27 -4.89 3.76
C PHE A 80 -18.33 -5.73 4.65
N SER A 81 -18.44 -5.62 5.99
CA SER A 81 -17.63 -6.41 6.93
C SER A 81 -17.91 -7.92 6.90
N GLN A 82 -18.96 -8.34 6.18
CA GLN A 82 -19.34 -9.75 6.02
C GLN A 82 -19.13 -10.24 4.58
N CYS A 83 -18.54 -9.42 3.70
CA CYS A 83 -18.23 -9.83 2.33
C CYS A 83 -17.11 -10.87 2.33
N SER A 84 -17.30 -11.93 1.55
CA SER A 84 -16.25 -12.91 1.28
C SER A 84 -16.36 -13.37 -0.17
N LEU A 85 -15.31 -13.97 -0.70
CA LEU A 85 -15.36 -14.60 -2.02
C LEU A 85 -16.30 -15.79 -2.05
N GLU A 86 -16.47 -16.47 -0.91
CA GLU A 86 -17.34 -17.62 -0.76
C GLU A 86 -18.83 -17.25 -0.81
N ASN A 87 -19.20 -16.09 -0.23
CA ASN A 87 -20.60 -15.64 -0.21
C ASN A 87 -20.98 -14.76 -1.42
N PHE A 88 -20.05 -14.55 -2.35
CA PHE A 88 -20.34 -13.88 -3.61
C PHE A 88 -21.03 -14.82 -4.58
N THR A 89 -22.25 -14.49 -4.99
CA THR A 89 -22.95 -15.24 -6.01
C THR A 89 -22.41 -14.85 -7.39
N VAL A 90 -21.68 -15.77 -8.02
CA VAL A 90 -21.16 -15.56 -9.37
C VAL A 90 -22.31 -15.68 -10.37
N VAL A 91 -22.66 -14.56 -10.97
CA VAL A 91 -23.70 -14.48 -12.02
C VAL A 91 -23.06 -14.13 -13.36
N GLU A 92 -23.82 -14.35 -14.45
CA GLU A 92 -23.38 -14.01 -15.80
C GLU A 92 -22.87 -12.57 -15.89
N GLY A 93 -21.66 -12.40 -16.42
CA GLY A 93 -20.95 -11.10 -16.54
C GLY A 93 -20.15 -10.67 -15.31
N ALA A 94 -20.14 -11.44 -14.21
CA ALA A 94 -19.28 -11.23 -13.04
C ALA A 94 -18.08 -12.20 -12.97
N GLU A 95 -18.08 -13.26 -13.78
CA GLU A 95 -17.11 -14.36 -13.68
C GLU A 95 -15.66 -13.89 -13.86
N LYS A 96 -15.43 -12.96 -14.78
CA LYS A 96 -14.09 -12.40 -15.05
C LYS A 96 -13.59 -11.62 -13.85
N ALA A 97 -14.45 -10.80 -13.23
CA ALA A 97 -14.10 -10.00 -12.08
C ALA A 97 -13.86 -10.88 -10.85
N PHE A 98 -14.71 -11.87 -10.62
CA PHE A 98 -14.50 -12.84 -9.54
C PHE A 98 -13.17 -13.57 -9.69
N ARG A 99 -12.87 -14.06 -10.89
CA ARG A 99 -11.61 -14.75 -11.17
C ARG A 99 -10.40 -13.83 -10.97
N ALA A 100 -10.43 -12.61 -11.50
CA ALA A 100 -9.35 -11.66 -11.38
C ALA A 100 -9.07 -11.27 -9.91
N ILE A 101 -10.11 -11.06 -9.12
CA ILE A 101 -9.97 -10.80 -7.67
C ILE A 101 -9.39 -12.01 -6.96
N LYS A 102 -9.88 -13.22 -7.27
CA LYS A 102 -9.37 -14.45 -6.66
C LYS A 102 -7.90 -14.67 -7.00
N GLU A 103 -7.50 -14.51 -8.25
CA GLU A 103 -6.11 -14.61 -8.70
C GLU A 103 -5.20 -13.58 -7.99
N LEU A 104 -5.67 -12.33 -7.82
CA LEU A 104 -4.94 -11.31 -7.09
C LEU A 104 -4.74 -11.70 -5.62
N VAL A 105 -5.78 -12.22 -4.95
CA VAL A 105 -5.71 -12.67 -3.55
C VAL A 105 -4.78 -13.87 -3.40
N ASP A 106 -4.90 -14.86 -4.28
CA ASP A 106 -4.12 -16.10 -4.22
C ASP A 106 -2.61 -15.85 -4.45
N SER A 107 -2.26 -14.88 -5.32
CA SER A 107 -0.88 -14.54 -5.68
C SER A 107 -0.31 -13.32 -4.95
N PHE A 108 -1.01 -12.79 -3.94
CA PHE A 108 -0.62 -11.56 -3.27
C PHE A 108 0.67 -11.69 -2.44
N PRO A 109 1.62 -10.74 -2.48
CA PRO A 109 1.64 -9.53 -3.30
C PRO A 109 2.03 -9.80 -4.76
N PRO A 110 1.36 -9.17 -5.74
CA PRO A 110 1.69 -9.36 -7.14
C PRO A 110 3.10 -8.85 -7.46
N PRO A 111 3.93 -9.62 -8.21
CA PRO A 111 5.36 -9.34 -8.38
C PRO A 111 5.70 -7.98 -9.00
N ARG A 112 4.80 -7.44 -9.84
CA ARG A 112 4.97 -6.17 -10.53
C ARG A 112 4.03 -5.07 -10.03
N GLY A 113 3.34 -5.31 -8.90
CA GLY A 113 2.36 -4.39 -8.38
C GLY A 113 1.09 -4.27 -9.22
N GLU A 114 0.75 -5.33 -9.98
CA GLU A 114 -0.45 -5.36 -10.81
C GLU A 114 -1.70 -5.22 -9.94
N GLY A 115 -2.60 -4.35 -10.38
CA GLY A 115 -3.89 -4.10 -9.74
C GLY A 115 -5.06 -4.32 -10.69
N LEU A 116 -6.24 -3.86 -10.29
CA LEU A 116 -7.47 -4.05 -11.05
C LEU A 116 -8.30 -2.75 -11.13
N VAL A 117 -8.95 -2.52 -12.27
CA VAL A 117 -10.07 -1.59 -12.38
C VAL A 117 -11.33 -2.40 -12.67
N LEU A 118 -12.24 -2.46 -11.69
CA LEU A 118 -13.55 -3.08 -11.87
C LEU A 118 -14.52 -1.99 -12.34
N TYR A 119 -15.05 -2.13 -13.56
CA TYR A 119 -15.92 -1.12 -14.15
C TYR A 119 -17.24 -1.71 -14.68
N GLY A 120 -18.28 -0.90 -14.73
CA GLY A 120 -19.58 -1.31 -15.26
C GLY A 120 -20.75 -0.81 -14.41
N PRO A 121 -22.00 -1.13 -14.77
CA PRO A 121 -23.19 -0.55 -14.18
C PRO A 121 -23.28 -0.75 -12.65
N PRO A 122 -24.01 0.13 -11.93
CA PRO A 122 -24.19 -0.02 -10.51
C PRO A 122 -24.97 -1.31 -10.16
N GLY A 123 -24.64 -1.90 -9.02
CA GLY A 123 -25.30 -3.13 -8.55
C GLY A 123 -24.65 -4.43 -9.03
N GLY A 124 -23.60 -4.38 -9.85
CA GLY A 124 -22.91 -5.57 -10.37
C GLY A 124 -21.98 -6.29 -9.39
N GLY A 125 -21.86 -5.85 -8.13
CA GLY A 125 -21.04 -6.52 -7.14
C GLY A 125 -19.59 -6.04 -7.04
N LYS A 126 -19.17 -4.97 -7.75
CA LYS A 126 -17.82 -4.40 -7.72
C LYS A 126 -17.30 -4.14 -6.31
N THR A 127 -18.06 -3.37 -5.51
CA THR A 127 -17.74 -3.07 -4.11
C THR A 127 -17.68 -4.34 -3.24
N HIS A 128 -18.57 -5.33 -3.48
CA HIS A 128 -18.54 -6.60 -2.74
C HIS A 128 -17.23 -7.35 -2.98
N LEU A 129 -16.87 -7.53 -4.24
CA LEU A 129 -15.62 -8.22 -4.62
C LEU A 129 -14.38 -7.52 -4.07
N SER A 130 -14.33 -6.19 -4.16
CA SER A 130 -13.22 -5.39 -3.63
C SER A 130 -13.15 -5.47 -2.09
N ALA A 131 -14.31 -5.47 -1.41
CA ALA A 131 -14.39 -5.63 0.04
C ALA A 131 -13.97 -7.03 0.49
N ALA A 132 -14.39 -8.08 -0.22
CA ALA A 132 -13.98 -9.45 0.05
C ALA A 132 -12.45 -9.60 -0.08
N CYS A 133 -11.85 -9.05 -1.15
CA CYS A 133 -10.41 -9.00 -1.32
C CYS A 133 -9.72 -8.30 -0.14
N ALA A 134 -10.25 -7.13 0.28
CA ALA A 134 -9.69 -6.38 1.41
C ALA A 134 -9.69 -7.19 2.70
N LEU A 135 -10.81 -7.82 3.02
CA LEU A 135 -10.97 -8.59 4.26
C LEU A 135 -10.03 -9.79 4.28
N GLU A 136 -9.93 -10.54 3.19
CA GLU A 136 -9.07 -11.71 3.13
C GLU A 136 -7.58 -11.34 3.25
N LEU A 137 -7.15 -10.23 2.64
CA LEU A 137 -5.78 -9.75 2.79
C LEU A 137 -5.49 -9.16 4.17
N LEU A 138 -6.49 -8.53 4.82
CA LEU A 138 -6.38 -8.08 6.21
C LEU A 138 -6.22 -9.25 7.18
N GLU A 139 -6.91 -10.37 6.97
CA GLU A 139 -6.74 -11.61 7.74
C GLU A 139 -5.34 -12.21 7.58
N ARG A 140 -4.72 -12.00 6.41
CA ARG A 140 -3.32 -12.36 6.13
C ARG A 140 -2.30 -11.31 6.62
N GLU A 141 -2.72 -10.36 7.46
CA GLU A 141 -1.89 -9.31 8.08
C GLU A 141 -1.25 -8.30 7.09
N TYR A 142 -1.79 -8.16 5.88
CA TYR A 142 -1.40 -7.11 4.97
C TYR A 142 -2.01 -5.76 5.37
N ALA A 143 -1.27 -4.68 5.11
CA ALA A 143 -1.77 -3.32 5.34
C ALA A 143 -2.67 -2.89 4.15
N VAL A 144 -3.96 -3.12 4.27
CA VAL A 144 -4.96 -2.79 3.25
C VAL A 144 -5.72 -1.53 3.65
N ILE A 145 -5.87 -0.60 2.72
CA ILE A 145 -6.75 0.56 2.85
C ILE A 145 -7.91 0.39 1.87
N PHE A 146 -9.13 0.44 2.41
CA PHE A 146 -10.36 0.53 1.63
C PHE A 146 -11.05 1.85 1.94
N GLU A 147 -11.20 2.72 0.94
CA GLU A 147 -11.86 4.02 1.08
C GLU A 147 -12.81 4.29 -0.10
N GLN A 148 -13.94 4.90 0.20
CA GLN A 148 -14.78 5.50 -0.84
C GLN A 148 -14.17 6.82 -1.28
N SER A 149 -14.06 7.05 -2.58
CA SER A 149 -13.38 8.25 -3.10
C SER A 149 -13.98 9.55 -2.58
N ALA A 150 -15.30 9.63 -2.47
CA ALA A 150 -15.96 10.82 -1.92
C ALA A 150 -15.64 11.07 -0.44
N GLU A 151 -15.57 10.01 0.38
CA GLU A 151 -15.23 10.12 1.81
C GLU A 151 -13.76 10.49 2.00
N LEU A 152 -12.88 9.94 1.17
CA LEU A 152 -11.47 10.30 1.15
C LEU A 152 -11.28 11.80 0.84
N MET A 153 -11.98 12.33 -0.18
CA MET A 153 -11.90 13.75 -0.51
C MET A 153 -12.46 14.63 0.61
N TYR A 154 -13.53 14.20 1.27
CA TYR A 154 -14.03 14.90 2.45
C TYR A 154 -13.00 14.92 3.59
N ARG A 155 -12.32 13.81 3.83
CA ARG A 155 -11.25 13.69 4.83
C ARG A 155 -10.08 14.62 4.52
N PHE A 156 -9.62 14.68 3.28
CA PHE A 156 -8.61 15.65 2.86
C PHE A 156 -9.04 17.10 3.09
N ASN A 157 -10.29 17.44 2.81
CA ASN A 157 -10.77 18.80 3.05
C ASN A 157 -10.80 19.17 4.53
N ARG A 158 -10.98 18.21 5.44
CA ARG A 158 -10.93 18.45 6.88
C ARG A 158 -9.52 18.76 7.40
N THR A 159 -8.46 18.37 6.71
CA THR A 159 -7.09 18.69 7.14
C THR A 159 -6.85 20.21 7.19
N TYR A 160 -7.54 20.99 6.37
CA TYR A 160 -7.46 22.47 6.37
C TYR A 160 -8.11 23.13 7.58
N THR A 161 -9.02 22.45 8.26
CA THR A 161 -9.74 22.97 9.42
C THR A 161 -9.14 22.55 10.75
N GLY A 162 -7.92 21.98 10.75
CA GLY A 162 -7.23 21.57 11.96
C GLY A 162 -7.71 20.23 12.54
N GLY A 163 -8.17 19.31 11.72
CA GLY A 163 -8.77 18.02 12.11
C GLY A 163 -7.82 16.95 12.66
N GLY A 164 -6.61 17.31 13.09
CA GLY A 164 -5.69 16.38 13.78
C GLY A 164 -4.84 15.48 12.89
N GLU A 165 -5.22 15.25 11.63
CA GLU A 165 -4.43 14.50 10.63
C GLU A 165 -3.88 15.47 9.59
N SER A 166 -2.65 15.29 9.12
CA SER A 166 -2.10 16.06 8.02
C SER A 166 -2.41 15.41 6.67
N GLU A 167 -2.52 16.23 5.62
CA GLU A 167 -2.67 15.73 4.25
C GLU A 167 -1.50 14.82 3.85
N GLU A 168 -0.28 15.15 4.31
CA GLU A 168 0.92 14.35 4.06
C GLU A 168 0.84 12.97 4.70
N GLU A 169 0.40 12.84 5.95
CA GLU A 169 0.23 11.55 6.61
C GLU A 169 -0.79 10.66 5.89
N ILE A 170 -1.91 11.25 5.45
CA ILE A 170 -2.93 10.53 4.66
C ILE A 170 -2.33 10.05 3.33
N MET A 171 -1.63 10.94 2.60
CA MET A 171 -1.00 10.60 1.32
C MET A 171 0.04 9.49 1.48
N GLN A 172 0.93 9.59 2.47
CA GLN A 172 1.95 8.58 2.74
C GLN A 172 1.33 7.22 3.07
N ALA A 173 0.24 7.19 3.83
CA ALA A 173 -0.47 5.96 4.12
C ALA A 173 -1.11 5.33 2.87
N LEU A 174 -1.77 6.14 2.02
CA LEU A 174 -2.41 5.68 0.78
C LEU A 174 -1.38 5.15 -0.23
N ILE A 175 -0.22 5.82 -0.35
CA ILE A 175 0.86 5.36 -1.22
C ILE A 175 1.53 4.12 -0.63
N GLY A 176 1.74 4.10 0.68
CA GLY A 176 2.50 3.07 1.36
C GLY A 176 1.76 1.76 1.61
N ALA A 177 0.43 1.72 1.65
CA ALA A 177 -0.36 0.50 1.90
C ALA A 177 0.03 -0.65 0.96
N ASP A 178 -0.05 -1.89 1.44
CA ASP A 178 0.24 -3.06 0.60
C ASP A 178 -0.79 -3.17 -0.52
N LEU A 179 -2.07 -2.91 -0.22
CA LEU A 179 -3.13 -2.72 -1.20
C LEU A 179 -3.91 -1.46 -0.88
N LEU A 180 -4.21 -0.65 -1.89
CA LEU A 180 -5.16 0.44 -1.84
C LEU A 180 -6.39 0.09 -2.66
N ILE A 181 -7.57 0.26 -2.10
CA ILE A 181 -8.85 0.13 -2.79
C ILE A 181 -9.56 1.48 -2.73
N LEU A 182 -9.82 2.07 -3.89
CA LEU A 182 -10.65 3.27 -4.03
C LEU A 182 -11.97 2.87 -4.69
N ASP A 183 -13.02 2.88 -3.88
CA ASP A 183 -14.36 2.50 -4.32
C ASP A 183 -15.13 3.70 -4.87
N ASP A 184 -15.90 3.47 -5.93
CA ASP A 184 -16.74 4.46 -6.60
C ASP A 184 -15.97 5.75 -6.98
N LEU A 185 -14.90 5.62 -7.77
CA LEU A 185 -13.95 6.69 -8.08
C LEU A 185 -14.62 7.97 -8.63
N GLU A 186 -15.67 7.81 -9.43
CA GLU A 186 -16.41 8.93 -10.03
C GLU A 186 -17.36 9.65 -9.05
N LYS A 187 -17.51 9.14 -7.83
CA LYS A 187 -18.41 9.77 -6.86
C LYS A 187 -17.78 11.01 -6.21
N GLY A 188 -18.57 12.06 -6.16
CA GLY A 188 -18.15 13.35 -5.64
C GLY A 188 -17.88 14.37 -6.74
N LYS A 189 -17.50 15.58 -6.32
CA LYS A 189 -17.15 16.66 -7.25
C LYS A 189 -15.69 16.51 -7.67
N TRP A 190 -15.46 16.26 -8.95
CA TRP A 190 -14.12 16.25 -9.52
C TRP A 190 -13.63 17.68 -9.74
N THR A 191 -12.51 18.04 -9.17
CA THR A 191 -11.86 19.34 -9.26
C THR A 191 -10.38 19.15 -9.54
N ASP A 192 -9.68 20.17 -10.01
CA ASP A 192 -8.23 20.14 -10.24
C ASP A 192 -7.46 19.61 -9.02
N LYS A 193 -7.90 19.96 -7.81
CA LYS A 193 -7.31 19.51 -6.57
C LYS A 193 -7.55 18.02 -6.29
N VAL A 194 -8.70 17.48 -6.67
CA VAL A 194 -8.98 16.05 -6.60
C VAL A 194 -8.11 15.31 -7.61
N GLU A 195 -8.01 15.80 -8.83
CA GLU A 195 -7.15 15.27 -9.86
C GLU A 195 -5.69 15.23 -9.42
N GLU A 196 -5.17 16.33 -8.87
CA GLU A 196 -3.80 16.43 -8.33
C GLU A 196 -3.55 15.35 -7.26
N ARG A 197 -4.46 15.18 -6.30
CA ARG A 197 -4.35 14.18 -5.23
C ARG A 197 -4.35 12.76 -5.77
N ILE A 198 -5.28 12.45 -6.67
CA ILE A 198 -5.35 11.14 -7.30
C ILE A 198 -4.10 10.88 -8.14
N TYR A 199 -3.60 11.90 -8.85
CA TYR A 199 -2.33 11.80 -9.57
C TYR A 199 -1.16 11.44 -8.65
N VAL A 200 -1.01 12.13 -7.52
CA VAL A 200 0.07 11.87 -6.55
C VAL A 200 -0.04 10.44 -6.00
N ILE A 201 -1.25 10.00 -5.65
CA ILE A 201 -1.49 8.64 -5.13
C ILE A 201 -1.14 7.59 -6.19
N VAL A 202 -1.71 7.69 -7.38
CA VAL A 202 -1.50 6.73 -8.47
C VAL A 202 -0.04 6.69 -8.89
N ASN A 203 0.58 7.87 -9.08
CA ASN A 203 1.99 7.97 -9.47
C ASN A 203 2.94 7.44 -8.40
N GLY A 204 2.66 7.68 -7.11
CA GLY A 204 3.43 7.13 -6.01
C GLY A 204 3.37 5.60 -5.98
N ARG A 205 2.18 5.03 -6.13
CA ARG A 205 1.98 3.57 -6.17
C ARG A 205 2.59 2.93 -7.41
N TYR A 206 2.45 3.57 -8.58
CA TYR A 206 3.09 3.14 -9.83
C TYR A 206 4.61 3.03 -9.65
N ARG A 207 5.24 4.09 -9.15
CA ARG A 207 6.70 4.13 -8.93
C ARG A 207 7.16 3.06 -7.93
N ASP A 208 6.39 2.84 -6.87
CA ASP A 208 6.75 1.93 -5.78
C ASP A 208 6.22 0.49 -6.03
N MET A 209 5.69 0.21 -7.24
CA MET A 209 5.08 -1.07 -7.65
C MET A 209 4.08 -1.61 -6.62
N LYS A 210 3.17 -0.74 -6.16
CA LYS A 210 2.14 -1.08 -5.17
C LYS A 210 0.79 -1.30 -5.85
N PRO A 211 0.12 -2.46 -5.67
CA PRO A 211 -1.13 -2.77 -6.33
C PRO A 211 -2.27 -1.84 -5.89
N LEU A 212 -3.16 -1.54 -6.84
CA LEU A 212 -4.31 -0.66 -6.67
C LEU A 212 -5.56 -1.34 -7.22
N ILE A 213 -6.66 -1.33 -6.47
CA ILE A 213 -7.99 -1.66 -6.99
C ILE A 213 -8.80 -0.37 -7.07
N LEU A 214 -9.37 -0.10 -8.24
CA LEU A 214 -10.35 0.95 -8.44
C LEU A 214 -11.70 0.32 -8.80
N THR A 215 -12.79 0.86 -8.27
CA THR A 215 -14.11 0.55 -8.79
C THR A 215 -14.74 1.81 -9.38
N THR A 216 -15.46 1.68 -10.47
CA THR A 216 -16.13 2.78 -11.14
C THR A 216 -17.33 2.29 -11.96
N ASN A 217 -18.31 3.17 -12.20
CA ASN A 217 -19.39 2.89 -13.14
C ASN A 217 -19.06 3.34 -14.57
N LEU A 218 -17.96 4.06 -14.75
CA LEU A 218 -17.51 4.57 -16.03
C LEU A 218 -16.77 3.49 -16.83
N ASN A 219 -16.98 3.46 -18.14
CA ASN A 219 -16.15 2.66 -19.02
C ASN A 219 -14.74 3.28 -19.18
N PRO A 220 -13.75 2.56 -19.72
CA PRO A 220 -12.39 3.07 -19.82
C PRO A 220 -12.22 4.43 -20.52
N PRO A 221 -12.90 4.76 -21.65
CA PRO A 221 -12.86 6.09 -22.24
C PRO A 221 -13.47 7.18 -21.35
N GLU A 222 -14.56 6.90 -20.67
CA GLU A 222 -15.19 7.84 -19.73
C GLU A 222 -14.31 8.06 -18.51
N LEU A 223 -13.63 7.00 -18.04
CA LEU A 223 -12.67 7.09 -16.93
C LEU A 223 -11.47 7.94 -17.33
N GLU A 224 -10.92 7.77 -18.56
CA GLU A 224 -9.83 8.60 -19.07
C GLU A 224 -10.23 10.08 -19.11
N HIS A 225 -11.46 10.36 -19.56
CA HIS A 225 -11.96 11.73 -19.58
C HIS A 225 -12.07 12.33 -18.17
N LEU A 226 -12.45 11.54 -17.16
CA LEU A 226 -12.59 11.99 -15.78
C LEU A 226 -11.23 12.26 -15.14
N VAL A 227 -10.31 11.29 -15.21
CA VAL A 227 -9.04 11.33 -14.46
C VAL A 227 -7.91 12.04 -15.19
N GLY A 228 -8.09 12.34 -16.47
CA GLY A 228 -7.06 12.88 -17.34
C GLY A 228 -6.05 11.84 -17.83
N ARG A 229 -5.41 12.17 -18.96
CA ARG A 229 -4.52 11.25 -19.67
C ARG A 229 -3.33 10.79 -18.82
N ALA A 230 -2.75 11.69 -18.03
CA ALA A 230 -1.56 11.37 -17.25
C ALA A 230 -1.79 10.29 -16.19
N ILE A 231 -2.97 10.28 -15.54
CA ILE A 231 -3.37 9.25 -14.59
C ILE A 231 -3.72 7.97 -15.34
N PHE A 232 -4.49 8.10 -16.42
CA PHE A 232 -4.99 6.95 -17.17
C PHE A 232 -3.88 6.14 -17.82
N ASP A 233 -2.83 6.79 -18.37
CA ASP A 233 -1.66 6.10 -18.93
C ASP A 233 -0.97 5.24 -17.86
N ARG A 234 -0.81 5.72 -16.63
CA ARG A 234 -0.26 4.92 -15.52
C ARG A 234 -1.16 3.77 -15.12
N LEU A 235 -2.47 4.02 -15.07
CA LEU A 235 -3.43 2.94 -14.81
C LEU A 235 -3.34 1.84 -15.86
N ARG A 236 -3.22 2.18 -17.14
CA ARG A 236 -3.07 1.18 -18.22
C ARG A 236 -1.83 0.30 -18.07
N GLU A 237 -0.76 0.82 -17.48
CA GLU A 237 0.46 0.05 -17.25
C GLU A 237 0.40 -0.83 -16.00
N MET A 238 -0.33 -0.38 -14.96
CA MET A 238 -0.29 -1.04 -13.65
C MET A 238 -1.55 -1.82 -13.29
N VAL A 239 -2.66 -1.74 -14.07
CA VAL A 239 -3.89 -2.46 -13.73
C VAL A 239 -4.49 -3.18 -14.92
N THR A 240 -5.23 -4.25 -14.63
CA THR A 240 -6.11 -4.91 -15.60
C THR A 240 -7.51 -4.34 -15.49
N PHE A 241 -8.08 -3.90 -16.61
CA PHE A 241 -9.47 -3.42 -16.69
C PHE A 241 -10.43 -4.61 -16.86
N VAL A 242 -11.30 -4.80 -15.86
CA VAL A 242 -12.22 -5.94 -15.81
C VAL A 242 -13.66 -5.45 -15.80
N PRO A 243 -14.45 -5.76 -16.83
CA PRO A 243 -15.86 -5.39 -16.87
C PRO A 243 -16.69 -6.24 -15.91
N VAL A 244 -17.67 -5.59 -15.26
CA VAL A 244 -18.68 -6.21 -14.40
C VAL A 244 -20.04 -5.82 -14.95
N VAL A 245 -20.50 -6.56 -15.95
CA VAL A 245 -21.75 -6.27 -16.69
C VAL A 245 -22.78 -7.32 -16.31
N THR A 246 -23.45 -7.13 -15.20
CA THR A 246 -24.44 -8.05 -14.66
C THR A 246 -25.80 -7.39 -14.49
N ALA A 247 -26.86 -8.19 -14.33
CA ALA A 247 -28.11 -7.70 -13.77
C ALA A 247 -27.86 -7.19 -12.33
N SER A 248 -28.55 -6.11 -11.94
CA SER A 248 -28.34 -5.52 -10.62
C SER A 248 -28.79 -6.46 -9.49
N PHE A 249 -27.87 -6.80 -8.58
CA PHE A 249 -28.19 -7.48 -7.32
C PHE A 249 -29.06 -6.62 -6.36
N ARG A 250 -29.26 -5.33 -6.66
CA ARG A 250 -30.06 -4.40 -5.84
C ARG A 250 -31.55 -4.43 -6.19
N LYS A 251 -31.95 -5.10 -7.28
CA LYS A 251 -33.39 -5.28 -7.55
C LYS A 251 -33.95 -6.27 -6.55
N LYS A 252 -34.60 -5.76 -5.51
CA LYS A 252 -35.63 -6.53 -4.82
C LYS A 252 -36.75 -6.70 -5.84
N GLU A 253 -37.14 -7.92 -6.09
CA GLU A 253 -38.44 -8.19 -6.70
C GLU A 253 -39.50 -7.49 -5.83
N VAL A 254 -40.24 -6.58 -6.43
CA VAL A 254 -41.40 -5.90 -5.81
C VAL A 254 -42.59 -6.82 -6.01
#